data_01de03a33f9524ecc6bc29a8c7af1830
#
_entry.id   01de03a33f9524ecc6bc29a8c7af1830
#
_cell.length_a   1.000
_cell.length_b   1.000
_cell.length_c   1.000
_cell.angle_alpha   90.00
_cell.angle_beta   90.00
_cell.angle_gamma   90.00
#
_symmetry.space_group_name_H-M   'P 1'
#
loop_
_entity.id
_entity.type
_entity.pdbx_description
1 polymer ?
#
loop_
_entity_poly.entity_id
_entity_poly.type
_entity_poly.pdbx_seq_one_letter_code
_entity_poly.pdbx_strand_id
1 'polypeptide(L)'
;MVISGDMNQKYLKMMEDIYHVSESVGLKSFIWGGFVVDILQGEFTREHGDLDCFTENLPENRERLQRQYEAQGYSVSYMEEFWMMRIERNGMHASFNSVRNMDGIAHWYHIGPHGTVFFPYDWLDQKPRLFYGTPVYTIGEKMSYVLKTSARLMNPEWKTRQKDHSDIALLEKLLDRNAEDRNEIRKKVWSHNPYWYARGYDEYYYPILL
;
A
#
# COMPACT_ATOMS: atom_id res chain seq x y z
N MET A 1 12.90 -18.53 -12.93
CA MET A 1 14.25 -17.90 -12.81
C MET A 1 14.16 -17.01 -11.60
N VAL A 2 14.78 -17.42 -10.48
CA VAL A 2 14.71 -16.66 -9.23
C VAL A 2 15.56 -15.40 -9.40
N ILE A 3 14.95 -14.22 -9.48
CA ILE A 3 15.67 -12.94 -9.39
C ILE A 3 16.00 -12.75 -7.91
N SER A 4 17.03 -13.43 -7.42
CA SER A 4 17.56 -13.23 -6.08
C SER A 4 18.57 -12.09 -6.12
N GLY A 5 18.09 -10.86 -6.36
CA GLY A 5 18.93 -9.69 -6.12
C GLY A 5 19.14 -9.51 -4.62
N ASP A 6 20.35 -9.16 -4.21
CA ASP A 6 20.69 -8.81 -2.82
C ASP A 6 19.69 -7.78 -2.23
N MET A 7 19.18 -6.90 -3.08
CA MET A 7 18.18 -5.89 -2.71
C MET A 7 16.85 -6.51 -2.27
N ASN A 8 16.32 -7.50 -3.00
CA ASN A 8 15.05 -8.15 -2.65
C ASN A 8 15.16 -8.91 -1.32
N GLN A 9 16.31 -9.53 -1.02
CA GLN A 9 16.56 -10.18 0.27
C GLN A 9 16.56 -9.16 1.44
N LYS A 10 17.13 -7.99 1.23
CA LYS A 10 17.12 -6.91 2.21
C LYS A 10 15.69 -6.41 2.47
N TYR A 11 14.85 -6.31 1.42
CA TYR A 11 13.44 -5.94 1.58
C TYR A 11 12.63 -7.04 2.30
N LEU A 12 12.92 -8.32 2.12
CA LEU A 12 12.29 -9.38 2.93
C LEU A 12 12.53 -9.16 4.44
N LYS A 13 13.78 -8.81 4.82
CA LYS A 13 14.07 -8.49 6.22
C LYS A 13 13.33 -7.25 6.70
N MET A 14 13.22 -6.22 5.86
CA MET A 14 12.43 -5.03 6.20
C MET A 14 10.94 -5.35 6.36
N MET A 15 10.36 -6.21 5.51
CA MET A 15 8.97 -6.67 5.63
C MET A 15 8.75 -7.43 6.95
N GLU A 16 9.68 -8.30 7.33
CA GLU A 16 9.65 -9.01 8.60
C GLU A 16 9.66 -8.05 9.79
N ASP A 17 10.56 -7.06 9.76
CA ASP A 17 10.66 -6.04 10.80
C ASP A 17 9.35 -5.20 10.87
N ILE A 18 8.76 -4.83 9.73
CA ILE A 18 7.49 -4.11 9.66
C ILE A 18 6.36 -4.94 10.28
N TYR A 19 6.28 -6.22 9.95
CA TYR A 19 5.28 -7.11 10.53
C TYR A 19 5.41 -7.15 12.06
N HIS A 20 6.61 -7.46 12.57
CA HIS A 20 6.82 -7.62 14.01
C HIS A 20 6.67 -6.32 14.80
N VAL A 21 7.13 -5.19 14.26
CA VAL A 21 6.95 -3.88 14.90
C VAL A 21 5.46 -3.54 14.98
N SER A 22 4.72 -3.69 13.90
CA SER A 22 3.28 -3.39 13.88
C SER A 22 2.52 -4.26 14.87
N GLU A 23 2.73 -5.58 14.85
CA GLU A 23 2.10 -6.52 15.79
C GLU A 23 2.47 -6.20 17.26
N SER A 24 3.72 -5.80 17.55
CA SER A 24 4.16 -5.47 18.91
C SER A 24 3.42 -4.28 19.51
N VAL A 25 2.86 -3.41 18.69
CA VAL A 25 2.05 -2.27 19.11
C VAL A 25 0.54 -2.48 18.87
N GLY A 26 0.14 -3.68 18.47
CA GLY A 26 -1.26 -4.05 18.24
C GLY A 26 -1.87 -3.46 16.98
N LEU A 27 -1.06 -3.23 15.94
CA LEU A 27 -1.47 -2.65 14.66
C LEU A 27 -1.18 -3.61 13.50
N LYS A 28 -1.77 -3.32 12.35
CA LYS A 28 -1.40 -3.95 11.09
C LYS A 28 -0.80 -2.91 10.15
N SER A 29 0.24 -3.32 9.40
CA SER A 29 0.79 -2.57 8.27
C SER A 29 0.64 -3.41 7.01
N PHE A 30 -0.07 -2.87 6.03
CA PHE A 30 -0.42 -3.56 4.79
C PHE A 30 0.47 -3.08 3.66
N ILE A 31 1.21 -3.99 3.04
CA ILE A 31 2.06 -3.69 1.88
C ILE A 31 1.18 -3.40 0.67
N TRP A 32 1.54 -2.35 -0.07
CA TRP A 32 0.94 -1.98 -1.34
C TRP A 32 2.00 -1.61 -2.38
N GLY A 33 1.60 -1.11 -3.55
CA GLY A 33 2.56 -0.72 -4.59
C GLY A 33 3.09 -1.90 -5.40
N GLY A 34 4.40 -1.92 -5.65
CA GLY A 34 5.02 -2.94 -6.51
C GLY A 34 5.15 -4.30 -5.84
N PHE A 35 5.56 -4.33 -4.58
CA PHE A 35 5.79 -5.57 -3.84
C PHE A 35 4.52 -6.42 -3.64
N VAL A 36 3.34 -5.78 -3.56
CA VAL A 36 2.11 -6.54 -3.38
C VAL A 36 1.85 -7.51 -4.54
N VAL A 37 2.23 -7.14 -5.76
CA VAL A 37 2.07 -8.02 -6.93
C VAL A 37 2.95 -9.25 -6.81
N ASP A 38 4.21 -9.09 -6.37
CA ASP A 38 5.13 -10.19 -6.11
C ASP A 38 4.62 -11.11 -5.00
N ILE A 39 4.15 -10.54 -3.89
CA ILE A 39 3.58 -11.30 -2.77
C ILE A 39 2.36 -12.12 -3.21
N LEU A 40 1.47 -11.53 -3.99
CA LEU A 40 0.28 -12.20 -4.53
C LEU A 40 0.62 -13.30 -5.55
N GLN A 41 1.74 -13.15 -6.30
CA GLN A 41 2.26 -14.19 -7.20
C GLN A 41 3.07 -15.28 -6.47
N GLY A 42 3.57 -14.99 -5.26
CA GLY A 42 4.39 -15.89 -4.48
C GLY A 42 5.88 -15.86 -4.85
N GLU A 43 6.29 -14.96 -5.75
CA GLU A 43 7.68 -14.84 -6.19
C GLU A 43 8.03 -13.39 -6.58
N PHE A 44 9.32 -13.06 -6.50
CA PHE A 44 9.81 -11.78 -7.02
C PHE A 44 9.77 -11.77 -8.54
N THR A 45 9.01 -10.85 -9.12
CA THR A 45 8.89 -10.66 -10.57
C THR A 45 9.93 -9.66 -11.11
N ARG A 46 10.45 -8.79 -10.26
CA ARG A 46 11.43 -7.75 -10.58
C ARG A 46 12.14 -7.21 -9.34
N GLU A 47 13.09 -6.33 -9.52
CA GLU A 47 13.66 -5.54 -8.44
C GLU A 47 12.75 -4.34 -8.08
N HIS A 48 12.77 -3.98 -6.80
CA HIS A 48 12.03 -2.86 -6.24
C HIS A 48 12.99 -1.87 -5.56
N GLY A 49 12.63 -0.58 -5.62
CA GLY A 49 13.43 0.50 -5.03
C GLY A 49 12.87 1.05 -3.73
N ASP A 50 11.62 0.73 -3.41
CA ASP A 50 10.86 1.26 -2.28
C ASP A 50 9.82 0.25 -1.80
N LEU A 51 9.42 0.37 -0.53
CA LEU A 51 8.34 -0.39 0.07
C LEU A 51 7.26 0.59 0.56
N ASP A 52 6.05 0.42 0.07
CA ASP A 52 4.92 1.24 0.48
C ASP A 52 3.99 0.46 1.40
N CYS A 53 3.54 1.08 2.48
CA CYS A 53 2.63 0.49 3.46
C CYS A 53 1.46 1.42 3.81
N PHE A 54 0.31 0.82 4.12
CA PHE A 54 -0.70 1.45 4.95
C PHE A 54 -0.52 0.97 6.38
N THR A 55 -0.65 1.85 7.35
CA THR A 55 -0.64 1.46 8.77
C THR A 55 -1.89 1.96 9.46
N GLU A 56 -2.53 1.06 10.21
CA GLU A 56 -3.73 1.40 10.96
C GLU A 56 -3.43 2.49 11.99
N ASN A 57 -4.26 3.54 11.99
CA ASN A 57 -4.23 4.62 12.98
C ASN A 57 -2.82 5.19 13.20
N LEU A 58 -2.06 5.39 12.11
CA LEU A 58 -0.66 5.83 12.16
C LEU A 58 -0.44 7.11 12.97
N PRO A 59 -1.22 8.21 12.82
CA PRO A 59 -0.99 9.44 13.55
C PRO A 59 -1.01 9.26 15.08
N GLU A 60 -1.94 8.45 15.58
CA GLU A 60 -2.12 8.21 17.02
C GLU A 60 -1.02 7.32 17.61
N ASN A 61 -0.38 6.51 16.79
CA ASN A 61 0.61 5.51 17.19
C ASN A 61 2.03 5.83 16.75
N ARG A 62 2.25 6.97 16.08
CA ARG A 62 3.54 7.35 15.48
C ARG A 62 4.72 7.25 16.43
N GLU A 63 4.60 7.78 17.65
CA GLU A 63 5.70 7.77 18.63
C GLU A 63 6.03 6.35 19.12
N ARG A 64 5.03 5.48 19.24
CA ARG A 64 5.25 4.07 19.61
C ARG A 64 5.97 3.33 18.48
N LEU A 65 5.50 3.50 17.25
CA LEU A 65 6.12 2.93 16.06
C LEU A 65 7.56 3.45 15.88
N GLN A 66 7.76 4.76 15.99
CA GLN A 66 9.08 5.38 15.88
C GLN A 66 10.06 4.75 16.85
N ARG A 67 9.74 4.68 18.14
CA ARG A 67 10.62 4.06 19.16
C ARG A 67 10.98 2.61 18.82
N GLN A 68 10.02 1.83 18.32
CA GLN A 68 10.26 0.44 17.95
C GLN A 68 11.18 0.31 16.73
N TYR A 69 10.99 1.13 15.69
CA TYR A 69 11.86 1.13 14.52
C TYR A 69 13.26 1.65 14.83
N GLU A 70 13.40 2.71 15.62
CA GLU A 70 14.69 3.24 16.06
C GLU A 70 15.46 2.20 16.88
N ALA A 71 14.79 1.43 17.75
CA ALA A 71 15.39 0.33 18.50
C ALA A 71 15.92 -0.80 17.60
N GLN A 72 15.41 -0.93 16.37
CA GLN A 72 15.89 -1.86 15.36
C GLN A 72 16.93 -1.24 14.40
N GLY A 73 17.37 -0.02 14.67
CA GLY A 73 18.42 0.67 13.91
C GLY A 73 17.92 1.36 12.63
N TYR A 74 16.60 1.63 12.52
CA TYR A 74 16.08 2.48 11.47
C TYR A 74 16.19 3.95 11.84
N SER A 75 16.49 4.83 10.88
CA SER A 75 16.14 6.23 10.97
C SER A 75 14.66 6.39 10.66
N VAL A 76 13.97 7.24 11.43
CA VAL A 76 12.53 7.48 11.26
C VAL A 76 12.30 8.97 11.07
N SER A 77 11.48 9.30 10.09
CA SER A 77 10.99 10.66 9.85
C SER A 77 9.47 10.66 9.72
N TYR A 78 8.83 11.75 10.12
CA TYR A 78 7.40 11.92 10.02
C TYR A 78 7.06 13.25 9.34
N MET A 79 6.21 13.20 8.32
CA MET A 79 5.69 14.38 7.63
C MET A 79 4.28 14.67 8.15
N GLU A 80 4.18 15.63 9.10
CA GLU A 80 2.93 16.00 9.76
C GLU A 80 1.81 16.37 8.79
N GLU A 81 2.13 17.17 7.77
CA GLU A 81 1.18 17.63 6.76
C GLU A 81 0.50 16.47 6.01
N PHE A 82 1.21 15.35 5.80
CA PHE A 82 0.72 14.22 5.02
C PHE A 82 0.39 13.00 5.86
N TRP A 83 0.56 13.07 7.20
CA TRP A 83 0.42 11.92 8.10
C TRP A 83 1.20 10.70 7.61
N MET A 84 2.39 10.96 7.09
CA MET A 84 3.24 9.95 6.51
C MET A 84 4.49 9.74 7.35
N MET A 85 4.79 8.50 7.67
CA MET A 85 6.05 8.08 8.29
C MET A 85 6.94 7.42 7.25
N ARG A 86 8.24 7.64 7.35
CA ARG A 86 9.26 6.96 6.57
C ARG A 86 10.29 6.36 7.49
N ILE A 87 10.68 5.13 7.21
CA ILE A 87 11.81 4.48 7.85
C ILE A 87 12.89 4.22 6.81
N GLU A 88 14.16 4.27 7.24
CA GLU A 88 15.29 4.01 6.37
C GLU A 88 16.39 3.27 7.13
N ARG A 89 17.01 2.27 6.47
CA ARG A 89 18.18 1.53 6.98
C ARG A 89 18.97 0.97 5.79
N ASN A 90 20.30 1.21 5.77
CA ASN A 90 21.22 0.66 4.76
C ASN A 90 20.81 0.99 3.30
N GLY A 91 20.31 2.20 3.05
CA GLY A 91 19.90 2.66 1.72
C GLY A 91 18.53 2.12 1.25
N MET A 92 17.85 1.31 2.06
CA MET A 92 16.47 0.90 1.83
C MET A 92 15.51 1.78 2.61
N HIS A 93 14.32 1.99 2.07
CA HIS A 93 13.30 2.75 2.77
C HIS A 93 11.90 2.16 2.58
N ALA A 94 11.05 2.42 3.57
CA ALA A 94 9.62 2.19 3.49
C ALA A 94 8.86 3.45 3.87
N SER A 95 7.74 3.67 3.18
CA SER A 95 6.81 4.77 3.42
C SER A 95 5.49 4.24 3.95
N PHE A 96 4.94 4.90 4.96
CA PHE A 96 3.69 4.50 5.63
C PHE A 96 2.67 5.62 5.54
N ASN A 97 1.51 5.33 4.99
CA ASN A 97 0.35 6.19 5.04
C ASN A 97 -0.65 5.68 6.08
N SER A 98 -1.50 6.55 6.61
CA SER A 98 -2.53 6.16 7.55
C SER A 98 -3.72 5.51 6.86
N VAL A 99 -4.22 4.41 7.43
CA VAL A 99 -5.53 3.83 7.11
C VAL A 99 -6.36 3.69 8.38
N ARG A 100 -7.67 3.87 8.27
CA ARG A 100 -8.62 3.64 9.38
C ARG A 100 -9.78 2.79 8.91
N ASN A 101 -10.27 1.93 9.78
CA ASN A 101 -11.56 1.27 9.60
C ASN A 101 -12.66 2.13 10.20
N MET A 102 -13.62 2.53 9.39
CA MET A 102 -14.83 3.22 9.84
C MET A 102 -16.04 2.46 9.29
N ASP A 103 -16.68 1.68 10.15
CA ASP A 103 -17.88 0.90 9.83
C ASP A 103 -17.74 -0.03 8.61
N GLY A 104 -16.58 -0.70 8.49
CA GLY A 104 -16.29 -1.63 7.39
C GLY A 104 -15.76 -0.96 6.12
N ILE A 105 -15.58 0.36 6.13
CA ILE A 105 -14.94 1.12 5.07
C ILE A 105 -13.52 1.51 5.50
N ALA A 106 -12.54 1.19 4.67
CA ALA A 106 -11.19 1.67 4.83
C ALA A 106 -11.10 3.12 4.34
N HIS A 107 -10.60 4.00 5.19
CA HIS A 107 -10.27 5.38 4.88
C HIS A 107 -8.75 5.48 4.78
N TRP A 108 -8.21 5.46 3.57
CA TRP A 108 -6.79 5.63 3.34
C TRP A 108 -6.44 7.10 3.10
N TYR A 109 -5.66 7.66 4.00
CA TYR A 109 -5.21 9.05 3.97
C TYR A 109 -3.90 9.17 3.18
N HIS A 110 -3.99 9.20 1.85
CA HIS A 110 -2.82 9.21 0.95
C HIS A 110 -2.11 10.57 0.88
N ILE A 111 -2.80 11.65 1.25
CA ILE A 111 -2.23 13.00 1.40
C ILE A 111 -2.59 13.54 2.80
N GLY A 112 -2.55 12.70 3.83
CA GLY A 112 -3.01 13.05 5.17
C GLY A 112 -4.46 13.55 5.18
N PRO A 113 -4.76 14.68 5.84
CA PRO A 113 -6.12 15.22 5.90
C PRO A 113 -6.61 15.81 4.56
N HIS A 114 -5.72 15.93 3.57
CA HIS A 114 -6.00 16.62 2.31
C HIS A 114 -6.43 15.71 1.17
N GLY A 115 -6.44 14.40 1.39
CA GLY A 115 -6.89 13.45 0.38
C GLY A 115 -7.11 12.05 0.96
N THR A 116 -8.27 11.49 0.69
CA THR A 116 -8.68 10.18 1.21
C THR A 116 -9.22 9.31 0.08
N VAL A 117 -8.81 8.04 0.07
CA VAL A 117 -9.41 6.99 -0.77
C VAL A 117 -10.20 6.05 0.12
N PHE A 118 -11.40 5.70 -0.32
CA PHE A 118 -12.37 4.87 0.40
C PHE A 118 -12.56 3.55 -0.36
N PHE A 119 -12.54 2.45 0.37
CA PHE A 119 -12.77 1.11 -0.18
C PHE A 119 -13.23 0.15 0.93
N PRO A 120 -13.79 -1.04 0.60
CA PRO A 120 -14.17 -2.03 1.60
C PRO A 120 -12.97 -2.47 2.46
N TYR A 121 -13.11 -2.40 3.79
CA TYR A 121 -12.00 -2.73 4.70
C TYR A 121 -11.61 -4.22 4.64
N ASP A 122 -12.54 -5.10 4.30
CA ASP A 122 -12.31 -6.53 4.13
C ASP A 122 -11.45 -6.89 2.90
N TRP A 123 -11.09 -5.89 2.07
CA TRP A 123 -10.10 -6.07 1.01
C TRP A 123 -8.65 -6.04 1.52
N LEU A 124 -8.45 -5.55 2.74
CA LEU A 124 -7.17 -5.68 3.44
C LEU A 124 -7.05 -7.09 4.03
N ASP A 125 -5.87 -7.68 3.97
CA ASP A 125 -5.64 -9.00 4.55
C ASP A 125 -6.01 -9.03 6.03
N GLN A 126 -6.90 -9.95 6.41
CA GLN A 126 -7.27 -10.14 7.82
C GLN A 126 -6.30 -11.07 8.55
N LYS A 127 -5.54 -11.87 7.80
CA LYS A 127 -4.47 -12.75 8.29
C LYS A 127 -3.23 -12.54 7.45
N PRO A 128 -2.02 -12.68 8.02
CA PRO A 128 -0.79 -12.50 7.25
C PRO A 128 -0.64 -13.61 6.21
N ARG A 129 -0.12 -13.25 5.05
CA ARG A 129 0.38 -14.17 4.02
C ARG A 129 1.83 -14.55 4.34
N LEU A 130 2.29 -15.67 3.83
CA LEU A 130 3.71 -16.03 3.89
C LEU A 130 4.36 -15.75 2.52
N PHE A 131 5.37 -14.89 2.52
CA PHE A 131 6.17 -14.58 1.35
C PHE A 131 7.63 -14.93 1.63
N TYR A 132 8.13 -15.98 0.99
CA TYR A 132 9.44 -16.59 1.31
C TYR A 132 9.61 -16.90 2.81
N GLY A 133 8.55 -17.35 3.47
CA GLY A 133 8.55 -17.64 4.90
C GLY A 133 8.34 -16.42 5.82
N THR A 134 8.36 -15.20 5.28
CA THR A 134 8.12 -13.95 6.01
C THR A 134 6.63 -13.65 6.07
N PRO A 135 6.05 -13.45 7.27
CA PRO A 135 4.66 -13.05 7.40
C PRO A 135 4.49 -11.58 6.96
N VAL A 136 3.46 -11.32 6.15
CA VAL A 136 3.15 -9.97 5.64
C VAL A 136 1.64 -9.79 5.51
N TYR A 137 1.14 -8.58 5.76
CA TYR A 137 -0.20 -8.18 5.36
C TYR A 137 -0.14 -7.38 4.06
N THR A 138 -1.14 -7.54 3.20
CA THR A 138 -1.26 -6.79 1.95
C THR A 138 -2.65 -6.16 1.78
N ILE A 139 -2.74 -5.25 0.82
CA ILE A 139 -4.04 -4.67 0.43
C ILE A 139 -4.90 -5.62 -0.43
N GLY A 140 -4.45 -6.84 -0.66
CA GLY A 140 -5.14 -7.81 -1.51
C GLY A 140 -5.17 -7.46 -3.00
N GLU A 141 -5.67 -8.38 -3.82
CA GLU A 141 -5.69 -8.26 -5.28
C GLU A 141 -6.66 -7.19 -5.80
N LYS A 142 -7.84 -7.05 -5.17
CA LYS A 142 -8.89 -6.10 -5.62
C LYS A 142 -8.42 -4.67 -5.51
N MET A 143 -7.93 -4.27 -4.33
CA MET A 143 -7.44 -2.91 -4.12
C MET A 143 -6.17 -2.65 -4.93
N SER A 144 -5.26 -3.64 -5.04
CA SER A 144 -4.06 -3.53 -5.89
C SER A 144 -4.42 -3.26 -7.35
N TYR A 145 -5.42 -3.97 -7.89
CA TYR A 145 -5.92 -3.76 -9.24
C TYR A 145 -6.46 -2.34 -9.44
N VAL A 146 -7.31 -1.85 -8.51
CA VAL A 146 -7.85 -0.49 -8.60
C VAL A 146 -6.73 0.55 -8.56
N LEU A 147 -5.77 0.43 -7.65
CA LEU A 147 -4.65 1.37 -7.55
C LEU A 147 -3.79 1.40 -8.81
N LYS A 148 -3.59 0.27 -9.47
CA LYS A 148 -2.81 0.19 -10.72
C LYS A 148 -3.57 0.72 -11.93
N THR A 149 -4.87 0.44 -12.03
CA THR A 149 -5.70 0.85 -13.16
C THR A 149 -6.29 2.25 -13.01
N SER A 150 -6.40 2.74 -11.78
CA SER A 150 -7.03 4.00 -11.44
C SER A 150 -6.15 4.85 -10.50
N ALA A 151 -4.83 4.87 -10.74
CA ALA A 151 -3.87 5.63 -9.93
C ALA A 151 -4.19 7.15 -9.86
N ARG A 152 -5.00 7.65 -10.81
CA ARG A 152 -5.54 9.00 -10.81
C ARG A 152 -6.49 9.30 -9.64
N LEU A 153 -6.99 8.27 -8.94
CA LEU A 153 -7.71 8.46 -7.67
C LEU A 153 -6.84 9.17 -6.62
N MET A 154 -5.53 8.95 -6.67
CA MET A 154 -4.57 9.55 -5.74
C MET A 154 -3.92 10.79 -6.33
N ASN A 155 -3.53 10.70 -7.60
CA ASN A 155 -2.82 11.76 -8.32
C ASN A 155 -3.39 11.90 -9.73
N PRO A 156 -4.21 12.92 -10.01
CA PRO A 156 -4.80 13.15 -11.32
C PRO A 156 -3.78 13.27 -12.46
N GLU A 157 -2.53 13.65 -12.14
CA GLU A 157 -1.43 13.79 -13.11
C GLU A 157 -0.68 12.48 -13.36
N TRP A 158 -1.08 11.38 -12.71
CA TRP A 158 -0.40 10.11 -12.85
C TRP A 158 -0.40 9.61 -14.29
N LYS A 159 0.78 9.19 -14.74
CA LYS A 159 0.98 8.54 -16.04
C LYS A 159 1.34 7.07 -15.82
N THR A 160 0.59 6.17 -16.42
CA THR A 160 0.86 4.72 -16.36
C THR A 160 2.23 4.41 -16.96
N ARG A 161 3.05 3.65 -16.25
CA ARG A 161 4.40 3.25 -16.65
C ARG A 161 4.39 1.82 -17.21
N GLN A 162 5.43 1.42 -17.93
CA GLN A 162 5.53 0.06 -18.48
C GLN A 162 5.40 -1.03 -17.39
N LYS A 163 6.02 -0.82 -16.24
CA LYS A 163 5.91 -1.74 -15.10
C LYS A 163 4.48 -1.86 -14.56
N ASP A 164 3.69 -0.80 -14.65
CA ASP A 164 2.29 -0.81 -14.21
C ASP A 164 1.43 -1.69 -15.14
N HIS A 165 1.69 -1.70 -16.46
CA HIS A 165 1.02 -2.60 -17.40
C HIS A 165 1.31 -4.07 -17.09
N SER A 166 2.56 -4.43 -16.77
CA SER A 166 2.92 -5.78 -16.37
C SER A 166 2.22 -6.20 -15.07
N ASP A 167 2.23 -5.32 -14.07
CA ASP A 167 1.54 -5.54 -12.80
C ASP A 167 0.02 -5.73 -13.00
N ILE A 168 -0.62 -4.90 -13.84
CA ILE A 168 -2.04 -5.01 -14.17
C ILE A 168 -2.36 -6.37 -14.80
N ALA A 169 -1.58 -6.81 -15.79
CA ALA A 169 -1.80 -8.10 -16.45
C ALA A 169 -1.72 -9.29 -15.49
N LEU A 170 -0.84 -9.23 -14.47
CA LEU A 170 -0.74 -10.25 -13.43
C LEU A 170 -1.96 -10.21 -12.49
N LEU A 171 -2.38 -9.02 -12.08
CA LEU A 171 -3.56 -8.85 -11.21
C LEU A 171 -4.85 -9.28 -11.91
N GLU A 172 -5.00 -8.98 -13.20
CA GLU A 172 -6.15 -9.43 -14.00
C GLU A 172 -6.27 -10.96 -14.03
N LYS A 173 -5.15 -11.67 -14.22
CA LYS A 173 -5.14 -13.14 -14.14
C LYS A 173 -5.56 -13.68 -12.76
N LEU A 174 -5.20 -12.99 -11.68
CA LEU A 174 -5.63 -13.37 -10.34
C LEU A 174 -7.13 -13.17 -10.15
N LEU A 175 -7.65 -12.02 -10.57
CA LEU A 175 -9.09 -11.71 -10.48
C LEU A 175 -9.92 -12.65 -11.35
N ASP A 176 -9.46 -12.99 -12.56
CA ASP A 176 -10.13 -13.96 -13.44
C ASP A 176 -10.20 -15.36 -12.80
N ARG A 177 -9.15 -15.82 -12.12
CA ARG A 177 -9.17 -17.09 -11.38
C ARG A 177 -10.23 -17.12 -10.27
N ASN A 178 -10.49 -15.96 -9.66
CA ASN A 178 -11.44 -15.79 -8.58
C ASN A 178 -12.86 -15.42 -9.06
N ALA A 179 -13.09 -15.39 -10.41
CA ALA A 179 -14.33 -14.98 -11.05
C ALA A 179 -14.84 -13.59 -10.59
N GLU A 180 -13.92 -12.66 -10.33
CA GLU A 180 -14.23 -11.31 -9.85
C GLU A 180 -14.59 -10.37 -10.99
N ASP A 181 -15.70 -9.65 -10.88
CA ASP A 181 -16.09 -8.61 -11.85
C ASP A 181 -15.30 -7.32 -11.59
N ARG A 182 -14.43 -6.96 -12.51
CA ARG A 182 -13.56 -5.79 -12.46
C ARG A 182 -14.32 -4.47 -12.38
N ASN A 183 -15.49 -4.39 -13.03
CA ASN A 183 -16.32 -3.19 -12.99
C ASN A 183 -16.99 -3.03 -11.62
N GLU A 184 -17.47 -4.13 -11.03
CA GLU A 184 -18.03 -4.10 -9.68
C GLU A 184 -16.97 -3.79 -8.62
N ILE A 185 -15.73 -4.26 -8.81
CA ILE A 185 -14.60 -3.88 -7.95
C ILE A 185 -14.38 -2.36 -8.00
N ARG A 186 -14.26 -1.77 -9.19
CA ARG A 186 -14.00 -0.33 -9.35
C ARG A 186 -15.10 0.55 -8.74
N LYS A 187 -16.36 0.15 -8.86
CA LYS A 187 -17.50 0.90 -8.28
C LYS A 187 -17.46 1.04 -6.75
N LYS A 188 -16.70 0.18 -6.07
CA LYS A 188 -16.57 0.19 -4.61
C LYS A 188 -15.46 1.09 -4.09
N VAL A 189 -14.72 1.76 -4.97
CA VAL A 189 -13.60 2.63 -4.59
C VAL A 189 -13.86 4.03 -5.11
N TRP A 190 -13.70 5.01 -4.24
CA TRP A 190 -13.83 6.42 -4.58
C TRP A 190 -12.86 7.27 -3.74
N SER A 191 -12.62 8.50 -4.14
CA SER A 191 -11.71 9.39 -3.44
C SER A 191 -12.31 10.76 -3.20
N HIS A 192 -11.86 11.41 -2.14
CA HIS A 192 -12.09 12.82 -1.85
C HIS A 192 -10.74 13.53 -1.82
N ASN A 193 -10.53 14.51 -2.71
CA ASN A 193 -9.24 15.12 -2.97
C ASN A 193 -9.29 16.66 -2.91
N PRO A 194 -9.54 17.29 -1.77
CA PRO A 194 -9.55 18.74 -1.65
C PRO A 194 -8.21 19.39 -2.02
N TYR A 195 -7.11 18.68 -1.81
CA TYR A 195 -5.78 19.13 -2.22
C TYR A 195 -5.67 19.34 -3.74
N TRP A 196 -6.19 18.39 -4.54
CA TRP A 196 -6.20 18.48 -5.99
C TRP A 196 -7.30 19.42 -6.49
N TYR A 197 -8.44 19.49 -5.82
CA TYR A 197 -9.51 20.46 -6.13
C TYR A 197 -9.00 21.88 -6.09
N ALA A 198 -8.24 22.25 -5.07
CA ALA A 198 -7.61 23.58 -4.98
C ALA A 198 -6.61 23.86 -6.14
N ARG A 199 -6.25 22.86 -6.93
CA ARG A 199 -5.38 22.93 -8.11
C ARG A 199 -6.13 22.74 -9.43
N GLY A 200 -7.47 22.81 -9.41
CA GLY A 200 -8.33 22.78 -10.59
C GLY A 200 -8.75 21.38 -11.06
N TYR A 201 -8.59 20.36 -10.20
CA TYR A 201 -9.12 19.02 -10.45
C TYR A 201 -10.44 18.80 -9.73
N ASP A 202 -11.17 17.73 -10.09
CA ASP A 202 -12.42 17.39 -9.40
C ASP A 202 -12.17 17.05 -7.93
N GLU A 203 -13.01 17.53 -7.03
CA GLU A 203 -12.92 17.27 -5.59
C GLU A 203 -13.16 15.79 -5.28
N TYR A 204 -14.11 15.17 -5.99
CA TYR A 204 -14.39 13.73 -5.91
C TYR A 204 -13.97 13.06 -7.20
N TYR A 205 -13.14 12.05 -7.08
CA TYR A 205 -12.65 11.30 -8.22
C TYR A 205 -13.19 9.87 -8.16
N TYR A 206 -14.14 9.59 -9.03
CA TYR A 206 -14.65 8.24 -9.22
C TYR A 206 -13.86 7.55 -10.34
N PRO A 207 -13.56 6.24 -10.22
CA PRO A 207 -12.98 5.51 -11.33
C PRO A 207 -13.92 5.63 -12.52
N ILE A 208 -13.46 6.26 -13.59
CA ILE A 208 -14.23 6.30 -14.83
C ILE A 208 -14.31 4.86 -15.34
N LEU A 209 -15.53 4.36 -15.48
CA LEU A 209 -15.79 3.14 -16.21
C LEU A 209 -15.47 3.43 -17.68
N LEU A 210 -14.28 3.07 -18.12
CA LEU A 210 -13.91 3.03 -19.54
C LEU A 210 -14.41 1.73 -20.16
#